data_1bd89d4c0ed65bcad1f470c8ba30e503
#
_entry.id   1bd89d4c0ed65bcad1f470c8ba30e503
#
_cell.length_a   1.000
_cell.length_b   1.000
_cell.length_c   1.000
_cell.angle_alpha   90.00
_cell.angle_beta   90.00
_cell.angle_gamma   90.00
#
_symmetry.space_group_name_H-M   'P 1'
#
loop_
_entity.id
_entity.type
_entity.pdbx_description
1 polymer ?
#
loop_
_entity_poly.entity_id
_entity_poly.type
_entity_poly.pdbx_seq_one_letter_code
_entity_poly.pdbx_strand_id
1 'polypeptide(L)'
;MNKVTVIGSINLDRTIRVKEMAKPGETIHASEVFSAGGGKGANQAVAAKRSGAKTAFIGAVGNDDAGKTMRELLGYEEIQLDGIAELDKVATGQAYIVVDEKGENSIMIHAGGKWQDHTRTCS
;
A
#
# COMPACT_ATOMS: atom_id res chain seq x y z
N MET A 1 -25.09 12.27 -9.57
CA MET A 1 -23.81 12.02 -8.88
C MET A 1 -23.14 10.81 -9.47
N ASN A 2 -21.89 10.95 -9.82
CA ASN A 2 -21.16 9.87 -10.44
C ASN A 2 -20.76 8.81 -9.43
N LYS A 3 -20.85 7.56 -9.86
CA LYS A 3 -20.37 6.42 -9.09
C LYS A 3 -19.18 5.83 -9.79
N VAL A 4 -18.13 5.54 -9.04
CA VAL A 4 -16.92 4.92 -9.56
C VAL A 4 -16.62 3.70 -8.71
N THR A 5 -16.41 2.56 -9.36
CA THR A 5 -15.94 1.36 -8.68
C THR A 5 -14.55 1.03 -9.24
N VAL A 6 -13.58 0.95 -8.34
CA VAL A 6 -12.21 0.65 -8.72
C VAL A 6 -11.89 -0.78 -8.31
N ILE A 7 -11.36 -1.54 -9.24
CA ILE A 7 -10.89 -2.90 -8.99
C ILE A 7 -9.39 -2.88 -9.17
N GLY A 8 -8.65 -3.24 -8.14
CA GLY A 8 -7.21 -3.17 -8.28
C GLY A 8 -6.44 -3.54 -7.03
N SER A 9 -5.18 -3.18 -7.05
CA SER A 9 -4.23 -3.53 -5.99
C SER A 9 -4.26 -2.53 -4.85
N ILE A 10 -4.01 -3.03 -3.67
CA ILE A 10 -3.86 -2.26 -2.44
C ILE A 10 -2.50 -2.60 -1.85
N ASN A 11 -1.68 -1.60 -1.65
CA ASN A 11 -0.38 -1.74 -1.01
C ASN A 11 -0.26 -0.72 0.11
N LEU A 12 0.55 -1.05 1.09
CA LEU A 12 0.96 -0.08 2.09
C LEU A 12 2.40 0.32 1.79
N ASP A 13 2.63 1.60 1.56
CA ASP A 13 3.97 2.14 1.33
C ASP A 13 4.55 2.62 2.64
N ARG A 14 5.73 2.10 2.99
CA ARG A 14 6.46 2.53 4.19
C ARG A 14 7.71 3.27 3.74
N THR A 15 7.79 4.54 4.06
CA THR A 15 8.92 5.37 3.68
C THR A 15 9.81 5.61 4.88
N ILE A 16 11.09 5.40 4.69
CA ILE A 16 12.12 5.54 5.71
C ILE A 16 13.10 6.61 5.21
N ARG A 17 13.13 7.74 5.90
CA ARG A 17 14.07 8.80 5.54
C ARG A 17 15.35 8.65 6.32
N VAL A 18 16.46 8.71 5.61
CA VAL A 18 17.78 8.61 6.21
C VAL A 18 18.64 9.75 5.69
N LYS A 19 19.71 10.05 6.40
CA LYS A 19 20.65 11.07 5.95
C LYS A 19 21.45 10.55 4.77
N GLU A 20 21.90 9.31 4.88
CA GLU A 20 22.74 8.66 3.88
C GLU A 20 22.42 7.17 3.90
N MET A 21 22.40 6.55 2.72
CA MET A 21 22.12 5.13 2.62
C MET A 21 23.13 4.30 3.42
N ALA A 22 22.63 3.26 4.09
CA ALA A 22 23.47 2.33 4.81
C ALA A 22 24.35 1.53 3.85
N LYS A 23 25.59 1.32 4.22
CA LYS A 23 26.49 0.42 3.52
C LYS A 23 26.29 -0.99 4.05
N PRO A 24 26.70 -2.01 3.29
CA PRO A 24 26.58 -3.38 3.78
C PRO A 24 27.14 -3.53 5.19
N GLY A 25 26.36 -4.16 6.06
CA GLY A 25 26.73 -4.38 7.44
C GLY A 25 26.62 -3.18 8.36
N GLU A 26 26.23 -2.04 7.85
CA GLU A 26 26.13 -0.81 8.63
C GLU A 26 24.72 -0.63 9.22
N THR A 27 24.67 -0.13 10.44
CA THR A 27 23.41 0.24 11.09
C THR A 27 23.34 1.75 11.17
N ILE A 28 22.24 2.30 10.67
CA ILE A 28 22.04 3.75 10.68
C ILE A 28 20.69 4.07 11.33
N HIS A 29 20.52 5.31 11.70
CA HIS A 29 19.24 5.79 12.25
C HIS A 29 18.42 6.44 11.15
N ALA A 30 17.12 6.17 11.16
CA ALA A 30 16.20 6.89 10.30
C ALA A 30 15.80 8.20 10.96
N SER A 31 15.70 9.25 10.17
CA SER A 31 15.24 10.53 10.68
C SER A 31 13.72 10.59 10.76
N GLU A 32 13.06 9.81 9.93
CA GLU A 32 11.60 9.78 9.86
C GLU A 32 11.13 8.46 9.27
N VAL A 33 10.02 7.94 9.76
CA VAL A 33 9.37 6.76 9.20
C VAL A 33 7.88 7.06 9.12
N PHE A 34 7.29 6.87 7.95
CA PHE A 34 5.86 7.08 7.80
C PHE A 34 5.27 6.10 6.79
N SER A 35 3.96 5.91 6.88
CA SER A 35 3.24 5.01 6.00
C SER A 35 2.19 5.78 5.22
N ALA A 36 1.94 5.35 3.99
CA ALA A 36 0.92 5.93 3.15
C ALA A 36 0.26 4.84 2.32
N GLY A 37 -0.95 5.10 1.87
CA GLY A 37 -1.61 4.18 0.97
C GLY A 37 -0.92 4.16 -0.38
N GLY A 38 -0.75 2.97 -0.93
CA GLY A 38 -0.12 2.77 -2.22
C GLY A 38 -0.90 1.78 -3.06
N GLY A 39 -0.36 1.48 -4.23
CA GLY A 39 -1.01 0.65 -5.23
C GLY A 39 -1.81 1.49 -6.19
N LYS A 40 -1.75 1.13 -7.47
CA LYS A 40 -2.46 1.87 -8.51
C LYS A 40 -3.96 1.97 -8.24
N GLY A 41 -4.56 0.86 -7.83
CA GLY A 41 -5.99 0.84 -7.58
C GLY A 41 -6.39 1.75 -6.44
N ALA A 42 -5.67 1.67 -5.33
CA ALA A 42 -5.96 2.51 -4.18
C ALA A 42 -5.78 3.99 -4.53
N ASN A 43 -4.73 4.33 -5.26
CA ASN A 43 -4.48 5.71 -5.69
C ASN A 43 -5.59 6.22 -6.61
N GLN A 44 -6.07 5.38 -7.52
CA GLN A 44 -7.18 5.74 -8.40
C GLN A 44 -8.47 5.98 -7.62
N ALA A 45 -8.74 5.14 -6.61
CA ALA A 45 -9.93 5.28 -5.80
C ALA A 45 -9.91 6.59 -5.01
N VAL A 46 -8.77 6.93 -4.42
CA VAL A 46 -8.64 8.18 -3.69
C VAL A 46 -8.83 9.38 -4.62
N ALA A 47 -8.22 9.32 -5.80
CA ALA A 47 -8.36 10.40 -6.78
C ALA A 47 -9.82 10.58 -7.21
N ALA A 48 -10.52 9.48 -7.48
CA ALA A 48 -11.92 9.53 -7.86
C ALA A 48 -12.78 10.13 -6.75
N LYS A 49 -12.55 9.72 -5.51
CA LYS A 49 -13.31 10.22 -4.38
C LYS A 49 -13.06 11.72 -4.17
N ARG A 50 -11.82 12.14 -4.27
CA ARG A 50 -11.48 13.56 -4.10
C ARG A 50 -12.02 14.44 -5.22
N SER A 51 -12.33 13.84 -6.37
CA SER A 51 -12.99 14.54 -7.48
C SER A 51 -14.49 14.64 -7.31
N GLY A 52 -15.05 14.11 -6.24
CA GLY A 52 -16.47 14.21 -5.94
C GLY A 52 -17.29 12.98 -6.30
N ALA A 53 -16.67 11.93 -6.81
CA ALA A 53 -17.40 10.72 -7.16
C ALA A 53 -17.71 9.88 -5.92
N LYS A 54 -18.85 9.22 -5.92
CA LYS A 54 -19.14 8.20 -4.92
C LYS A 54 -18.33 6.97 -5.30
N THR A 55 -17.38 6.59 -4.45
CA THR A 55 -16.37 5.61 -4.82
C THR A 55 -16.42 4.37 -3.97
N ALA A 56 -16.36 3.22 -4.63
CA ALA A 56 -16.23 1.91 -4.00
C ALA A 56 -14.95 1.24 -4.49
N PHE A 57 -14.40 0.36 -3.69
CA PHE A 57 -13.19 -0.35 -4.04
C PHE A 57 -13.41 -1.86 -3.92
N ILE A 58 -12.94 -2.60 -4.92
CA ILE A 58 -12.92 -4.06 -4.91
C ILE A 58 -11.47 -4.50 -4.96
N GLY A 59 -11.04 -5.23 -3.96
CA GLY A 59 -9.67 -5.68 -3.86
C GLY A 59 -9.50 -6.62 -2.69
N ALA A 60 -8.27 -6.83 -2.28
CA ALA A 60 -7.99 -7.71 -1.15
C ALA A 60 -6.81 -7.20 -0.34
N VAL A 61 -6.89 -7.42 0.97
CA VAL A 61 -5.79 -7.19 1.90
C VAL A 61 -5.63 -8.44 2.75
N GLY A 62 -4.49 -8.56 3.39
CA GLY A 62 -4.29 -9.63 4.36
C GLY A 62 -4.93 -9.28 5.70
N ASN A 63 -5.11 -10.29 6.52
CA ASN A 63 -5.56 -10.11 7.90
C ASN A 63 -4.34 -9.81 8.76
N ASP A 64 -3.77 -8.62 8.57
CA ASP A 64 -2.55 -8.19 9.25
C ASP A 64 -2.62 -6.68 9.51
N ASP A 65 -1.61 -6.16 10.21
CA ASP A 65 -1.57 -4.75 10.57
C ASP A 65 -1.56 -3.85 9.34
N ALA A 66 -0.86 -4.24 8.29
CA ALA A 66 -0.81 -3.46 7.06
C ALA A 66 -2.19 -3.40 6.39
N GLY A 67 -2.92 -4.53 6.38
CA GLY A 67 -4.27 -4.57 5.84
C GLY A 67 -5.22 -3.69 6.62
N LYS A 68 -5.13 -3.74 7.95
CA LYS A 68 -5.94 -2.89 8.81
C LYS A 68 -5.65 -1.42 8.55
N THR A 69 -4.38 -1.05 8.45
CA THR A 69 -3.98 0.32 8.17
C THR A 69 -4.56 0.79 6.84
N MET A 70 -4.48 -0.04 5.80
CA MET A 70 -5.02 0.34 4.49
C MET A 70 -6.53 0.51 4.53
N ARG A 71 -7.24 -0.36 5.25
CA ARG A 71 -8.68 -0.19 5.39
C ARG A 71 -9.01 1.12 6.10
N GLU A 72 -8.24 1.46 7.12
CA GLU A 72 -8.44 2.72 7.84
C GLU A 72 -8.19 3.93 6.95
N LEU A 73 -7.11 3.89 6.16
CA LEU A 73 -6.78 5.00 5.26
C LEU A 73 -7.85 5.20 4.20
N LEU A 74 -8.33 4.12 3.59
CA LEU A 74 -9.38 4.21 2.58
C LEU A 74 -10.70 4.62 3.20
N GLY A 75 -11.00 4.15 4.39
CA GLY A 75 -12.20 4.55 5.11
C GLY A 75 -12.19 6.02 5.49
N TYR A 76 -11.03 6.53 5.84
CA TYR A 76 -10.87 7.96 6.14
C TYR A 76 -11.21 8.81 4.91
N GLU A 77 -10.93 8.32 3.71
CA GLU A 77 -11.30 8.98 2.46
C GLU A 77 -12.76 8.73 2.09
N GLU A 78 -13.52 8.05 2.94
CA GLU A 78 -14.93 7.75 2.74
C GLU A 78 -15.20 6.88 1.51
N ILE A 79 -14.29 6.00 1.19
CA ILE A 79 -14.44 5.02 0.12
C ILE A 79 -15.19 3.81 0.68
N GLN A 80 -16.14 3.28 -0.09
CA GLN A 80 -16.88 2.10 0.33
C GLN A 80 -15.97 0.88 0.32
N LEU A 81 -15.89 0.18 1.44
CA LEU A 81 -14.94 -0.91 1.66
C LEU A 81 -15.56 -2.29 1.59
N ASP A 82 -16.86 -2.40 1.31
CA ASP A 82 -17.57 -3.67 1.33
C ASP A 82 -17.00 -4.69 0.35
N GLY A 83 -16.37 -4.23 -0.72
CA GLY A 83 -15.77 -5.10 -1.73
C GLY A 83 -14.31 -5.46 -1.45
N ILE A 84 -13.77 -5.08 -0.29
CA ILE A 84 -12.40 -5.41 0.07
C ILE A 84 -12.41 -6.69 0.90
N ALA A 85 -11.85 -7.74 0.33
CA ALA A 85 -11.73 -9.02 1.01
C ALA A 85 -10.56 -8.98 1.96
N GLU A 86 -10.75 -9.57 3.14
CA GLU A 86 -9.69 -9.76 4.11
C GLU A 86 -9.32 -11.23 4.09
N LEU A 87 -8.09 -11.52 3.67
CA LEU A 87 -7.66 -12.89 3.42
C LEU A 87 -6.79 -13.38 4.58
N ASP A 88 -7.13 -14.55 5.10
CA ASP A 88 -6.30 -15.19 6.11
C ASP A 88 -5.07 -15.81 5.46
N LYS A 89 -3.97 -15.85 6.20
CA LYS A 89 -2.73 -16.53 5.80
C LYS A 89 -2.03 -15.92 4.60
N VAL A 90 -2.42 -14.72 4.21
CA VAL A 90 -1.70 -13.98 3.19
C VAL A 90 -1.39 -12.60 3.72
N ALA A 91 -0.29 -12.04 3.29
CA ALA A 91 0.11 -10.71 3.74
C ALA A 91 -0.40 -9.65 2.78
N THR A 92 -0.69 -8.48 3.32
CA THR A 92 -0.97 -7.31 2.49
C THR A 92 0.29 -6.90 1.76
N GLY A 93 0.18 -6.50 0.50
CA GLY A 93 1.33 -6.01 -0.25
C GLY A 93 1.92 -4.76 0.39
N GLN A 94 3.23 -4.70 0.46
CA GLN A 94 3.94 -3.58 1.05
C GLN A 94 5.12 -3.17 0.19
N ALA A 95 5.40 -1.88 0.17
CA ALA A 95 6.62 -1.36 -0.41
C ALA A 95 7.42 -0.67 0.70
N TYR A 96 8.69 -0.97 0.75
CA TYR A 96 9.62 -0.37 1.69
C TYR A 96 10.53 0.55 0.92
N ILE A 97 10.46 1.84 1.20
CA ILE A 97 11.14 2.87 0.42
C ILE A 97 12.11 3.59 1.34
N VAL A 98 13.39 3.51 1.04
CA VAL A 98 14.42 4.24 1.78
C VAL A 98 14.86 5.41 0.91
N VAL A 99 14.81 6.61 1.46
CA VAL A 99 15.14 7.85 0.74
C VAL A 99 16.19 8.61 1.53
N ASP A 100 17.26 9.03 0.89
CA ASP A 100 18.29 9.85 1.54
C ASP A 100 18.11 11.33 1.22
N GLU A 101 18.98 12.16 1.80
CA GLU A 101 18.89 13.61 1.64
C GLU A 101 19.18 14.07 0.22
N LYS A 102 19.84 13.24 -0.58
CA LYS A 102 20.12 13.57 -1.98
C LYS A 102 19.00 13.18 -2.91
N GLY A 103 17.95 12.57 -2.38
CA GLY A 103 16.83 12.11 -3.19
C GLY A 103 17.03 10.74 -3.81
N GLU A 104 18.11 10.07 -3.52
CA GLU A 104 18.29 8.68 -3.94
C GLU A 104 17.35 7.79 -3.16
N ASN A 105 16.79 6.80 -3.81
CA ASN A 105 15.90 5.87 -3.13
C ASN A 105 16.21 4.43 -3.47
N SER A 106 15.79 3.56 -2.58
CA SER A 106 15.89 2.13 -2.73
C SER A 106 14.55 1.55 -2.33
N ILE A 107 13.96 0.72 -3.19
CA ILE A 107 12.60 0.24 -2.99
C ILE A 107 12.60 -1.28 -2.99
N MET A 108 12.00 -1.86 -1.94
CA MET A 108 11.77 -3.30 -1.87
C MET A 108 10.28 -3.55 -1.81
N ILE A 109 9.80 -4.43 -2.66
CA ILE A 109 8.38 -4.73 -2.75
C ILE A 109 8.12 -6.15 -2.31
N HIS A 110 7.16 -6.29 -1.39
CA HIS A 110 6.62 -7.58 -1.00
C HIS A 110 5.17 -7.62 -1.49
N ALA A 111 4.92 -8.39 -2.53
CA ALA A 111 3.62 -8.39 -3.19
C ALA A 111 2.48 -8.91 -2.34
N GLY A 112 2.79 -9.75 -1.37
CA GLY A 112 1.79 -10.24 -0.45
C GLY A 112 0.70 -11.04 -1.11
N GLY A 113 -0.51 -10.90 -0.60
CA GLY A 113 -1.65 -11.68 -1.02
C GLY A 113 -2.51 -11.07 -2.10
N LYS A 114 -2.13 -9.95 -2.67
CA LYS A 114 -2.96 -9.33 -3.69
C LYS A 114 -2.93 -10.15 -4.96
N TRP A 115 -4.04 -10.62 -5.40
CA TRP A 115 -4.22 -11.33 -6.67
C TRP A 115 -3.02 -12.14 -7.14
N GLN A 116 -2.28 -12.71 -6.20
CA GLN A 116 -1.26 -13.66 -6.52
C GLN A 116 -1.95 -14.91 -7.04
N ASP A 117 -1.56 -15.32 -8.20
CA ASP A 117 -2.04 -16.56 -8.72
C ASP A 117 -1.35 -17.67 -7.94
N HIS A 118 -2.13 -18.56 -7.37
CA HIS A 118 -1.59 -19.67 -6.59
C HIS A 118 -0.73 -20.61 -7.42
N THR A 119 -0.85 -20.54 -8.72
CA THR A 119 -0.01 -21.33 -9.61
C THR A 119 1.38 -20.72 -9.77
N ARG A 120 1.56 -19.49 -9.33
CA ARG A 120 2.84 -18.82 -9.43
C ARG A 120 3.70 -19.14 -8.21
N THR A 121 4.32 -20.26 -8.27
CA THR A 121 5.07 -20.74 -7.13
C THR A 121 6.38 -20.03 -6.95
N CYS A 122 6.88 -19.40 -7.97
CA CYS A 122 8.21 -18.79 -7.95
C CYS A 122 8.18 -17.28 -7.96
N SER A 123 7.08 -16.70 -7.71
CA SER A 123 6.95 -15.26 -7.74
C SER A 123 7.61 -14.56 -6.59
#